data_40acf4129027cf2919ad81ac408e7374
#
_entry.id   40acf4129027cf2919ad81ac408e7374
#
_cell.length_a   1.000
_cell.length_b   1.000
_cell.length_c   1.000
_cell.angle_alpha   90.00
_cell.angle_beta   90.00
_cell.angle_gamma   90.00
#
_symmetry.space_group_name_H-M   'P 1'
#
loop_
_entity.id
_entity.type
_entity.pdbx_description
1 polymer ?
#
loop_
_entity_poly.entity_id
_entity_poly.type
_entity_poly.pdbx_seq_one_letter_code
_entity_poly.pdbx_strand_id
1 'polypeptide(L)'
;MKRIVPLLAAAVLAPQDAGSHPHIFVDTALKVIVSDTGQLEAVEITWAYDEFYSLLIFEDRGLDGDFDGALTADELSKLQGFDMAWTEGFLGDTYLTRAGEALALGAPVHLATEVADGRITTRHRRVLAEPQAADGVVIKAFDPTYYTAYTLTGGLEVTGGCTGEMTPPNLDAAYTKVEELLYAMPAGQAEEAYPEVGEAFADTVRLSCGA
;
A
#
# COMPACT_ATOMS: atom_id res chain seq x y z
N MET A 1 -29.76 65.12 -1.00
CA MET A 1 -29.03 64.18 -0.14
C MET A 1 -29.04 62.81 -0.85
N LYS A 2 -27.94 62.40 -1.49
CA LYS A 2 -27.78 61.12 -2.19
C LYS A 2 -27.33 60.06 -1.18
N ARG A 3 -28.15 59.02 -0.96
CA ARG A 3 -27.77 57.88 -0.12
C ARG A 3 -26.91 56.92 -0.92
N ILE A 4 -25.64 56.75 -0.49
CA ILE A 4 -24.73 55.74 -0.99
C ILE A 4 -25.04 54.45 -0.23
N VAL A 5 -25.47 53.40 -0.95
CA VAL A 5 -25.67 52.05 -0.42
C VAL A 5 -24.34 51.32 -0.64
N PRO A 6 -23.67 50.82 0.41
CA PRO A 6 -22.48 50.04 0.21
C PRO A 6 -22.86 48.64 -0.30
N LEU A 7 -22.33 48.26 -1.46
CA LEU A 7 -22.42 46.91 -2.00
C LEU A 7 -21.43 46.03 -1.20
N LEU A 8 -21.94 45.17 -0.33
CA LEU A 8 -21.16 44.14 0.34
C LEU A 8 -20.88 43.03 -0.69
N ALA A 9 -19.66 42.94 -1.20
CA ALA A 9 -19.21 41.80 -1.98
C ALA A 9 -18.98 40.62 -1.03
N ALA A 10 -19.92 39.67 -1.02
CA ALA A 10 -19.70 38.37 -0.35
C ALA A 10 -18.68 37.58 -1.18
N ALA A 11 -17.48 37.46 -0.68
CA ALA A 11 -16.50 36.51 -1.21
C ALA A 11 -17.02 35.10 -0.90
N VAL A 12 -17.48 34.40 -1.94
CA VAL A 12 -17.78 32.98 -1.86
C VAL A 12 -16.45 32.26 -1.80
N LEU A 13 -16.06 31.84 -0.59
CA LEU A 13 -14.99 30.86 -0.39
C LEU A 13 -15.56 29.53 -0.87
N ALA A 14 -15.26 29.16 -2.11
CA ALA A 14 -15.47 27.79 -2.57
C ALA A 14 -14.58 26.87 -1.70
N PRO A 15 -15.12 25.77 -1.14
CA PRO A 15 -14.28 24.77 -0.52
C PRO A 15 -13.31 24.27 -1.60
N GLN A 16 -12.03 24.38 -1.33
CA GLN A 16 -11.02 23.68 -2.12
C GLN A 16 -10.96 22.29 -1.50
N ASP A 17 -11.57 21.31 -2.17
CA ASP A 17 -11.26 19.91 -1.89
C ASP A 17 -9.81 19.69 -2.30
N ALA A 18 -8.92 19.87 -1.34
CA ALA A 18 -7.56 19.38 -1.47
C ALA A 18 -7.67 17.86 -1.40
N GLY A 19 -7.62 17.19 -2.55
CA GLY A 19 -7.48 15.75 -2.62
C GLY A 19 -6.24 15.35 -1.83
N SER A 20 -6.44 14.97 -0.55
CA SER A 20 -5.33 14.59 0.32
C SER A 20 -5.16 13.08 0.23
N HIS A 21 -4.20 12.62 -0.55
CA HIS A 21 -3.69 11.26 -0.45
C HIS A 21 -2.59 11.20 0.62
N PRO A 22 -2.43 10.06 1.33
CA PRO A 22 -3.19 8.81 1.24
C PRO A 22 -4.46 8.81 2.12
N HIS A 23 -5.37 7.85 1.86
CA HIS A 23 -6.58 7.62 2.65
C HIS A 23 -6.52 6.35 3.49
N ILE A 24 -5.67 5.40 3.13
CA ILE A 24 -5.48 4.12 3.81
C ILE A 24 -4.00 3.99 4.16
N PHE A 25 -3.72 3.54 5.39
CA PHE A 25 -2.36 3.30 5.85
C PHE A 25 -2.18 1.82 6.19
N VAL A 26 -1.12 1.22 5.63
CA VAL A 26 -0.82 -0.20 5.80
C VAL A 26 0.61 -0.38 6.29
N ASP A 27 0.74 -0.86 7.52
CA ASP A 27 2.02 -1.35 8.02
C ASP A 27 2.34 -2.68 7.33
N THR A 28 3.39 -2.72 6.55
CA THR A 28 3.76 -3.86 5.73
C THR A 28 4.96 -4.60 6.30
N ALA A 29 4.90 -5.94 6.31
CA ALA A 29 6.07 -6.78 6.52
C ALA A 29 6.30 -7.68 5.31
N LEU A 30 7.56 -7.95 5.01
CA LEU A 30 7.96 -8.83 3.93
C LEU A 30 8.79 -10.01 4.47
N LYS A 31 8.41 -11.23 4.05
CA LYS A 31 9.29 -12.39 4.17
C LYS A 31 9.63 -12.91 2.79
N VAL A 32 10.89 -12.77 2.42
CA VAL A 32 11.43 -13.16 1.12
C VAL A 32 11.94 -14.59 1.21
N ILE A 33 11.37 -15.48 0.42
CA ILE A 33 11.70 -16.91 0.41
C ILE A 33 12.74 -17.15 -0.69
N VAL A 34 13.94 -17.41 -0.28
CA VAL A 34 15.07 -17.75 -1.16
C VAL A 34 15.50 -19.19 -0.84
N SER A 35 15.76 -19.99 -1.88
CA SER A 35 16.27 -21.34 -1.75
C SER A 35 17.73 -21.37 -1.32
N ASP A 36 18.22 -22.53 -0.89
CA ASP A 36 19.63 -22.75 -0.56
C ASP A 36 20.57 -22.55 -1.77
N THR A 37 20.03 -22.53 -2.98
CA THR A 37 20.77 -22.24 -4.22
C THR A 37 20.70 -20.77 -4.65
N GLY A 38 20.18 -19.88 -3.80
CA GLY A 38 20.09 -18.44 -4.05
C GLY A 38 19.01 -18.05 -5.05
N GLN A 39 18.02 -18.91 -5.29
CA GLN A 39 16.87 -18.59 -6.16
C GLN A 39 15.74 -17.98 -5.33
N LEU A 40 15.22 -16.83 -5.76
CA LEU A 40 14.01 -16.25 -5.21
C LEU A 40 12.80 -17.07 -5.67
N GLU A 41 12.03 -17.60 -4.72
CA GLU A 41 10.89 -18.48 -4.99
C GLU A 41 9.56 -17.81 -4.74
N ALA A 42 9.46 -17.06 -3.64
CA ALA A 42 8.21 -16.43 -3.23
C ALA A 42 8.45 -15.22 -2.33
N VAL A 43 7.41 -14.40 -2.16
CA VAL A 43 7.33 -13.38 -1.12
C VAL A 43 6.05 -13.63 -0.31
N GLU A 44 6.17 -13.66 1.01
CA GLU A 44 5.03 -13.52 1.92
C GLU A 44 4.91 -12.06 2.30
N ILE A 45 3.71 -11.53 2.15
CA ILE A 45 3.37 -10.14 2.44
C ILE A 45 2.39 -10.15 3.61
N THR A 46 2.67 -9.34 4.61
CA THR A 46 1.76 -9.07 5.71
C THR A 46 1.29 -7.62 5.60
N TRP A 47 -0.01 -7.40 5.62
CA TRP A 47 -0.64 -6.09 5.65
C TRP A 47 -1.41 -5.92 6.95
N ALA A 48 -0.95 -5.01 7.81
CA ALA A 48 -1.68 -4.57 8.99
C ALA A 48 -2.33 -3.22 8.67
N TYR A 49 -3.63 -3.24 8.44
CA TYR A 49 -4.42 -2.06 8.08
C TYR A 49 -4.56 -1.12 9.27
N ASP A 50 -4.74 0.18 9.00
CA ASP A 50 -5.06 1.14 10.03
C ASP A 50 -6.44 0.88 10.68
N GLU A 51 -6.68 1.49 11.84
CA GLU A 51 -7.91 1.29 12.61
C GLU A 51 -9.15 1.78 11.84
N PHE A 52 -9.03 2.89 11.13
CA PHE A 52 -10.16 3.47 10.41
C PHE A 52 -10.60 2.60 9.23
N TYR A 53 -9.65 2.12 8.43
CA TYR A 53 -9.96 1.20 7.35
C TYR A 53 -10.48 -0.14 7.87
N SER A 54 -9.92 -0.66 8.97
CA SER A 54 -10.40 -1.88 9.60
C SER A 54 -11.85 -1.76 10.07
N LEU A 55 -12.20 -0.62 10.68
CA LEU A 55 -13.58 -0.32 11.09
C LEU A 55 -14.54 -0.26 9.89
N LEU A 56 -14.14 0.36 8.78
CA LEU A 56 -14.95 0.38 7.55
C LEU A 56 -15.21 -1.03 7.01
N ILE A 57 -14.21 -1.91 7.05
CA ILE A 57 -14.37 -3.32 6.63
C ILE A 57 -15.32 -4.07 7.58
N PHE A 58 -15.26 -3.81 8.89
CA PHE A 58 -16.20 -4.41 9.84
C PHE A 58 -17.63 -3.96 9.55
N GLU A 59 -17.85 -2.67 9.35
CA GLU A 59 -19.16 -2.11 9.02
C GLU A 59 -19.72 -2.67 7.71
N ASP A 60 -18.93 -2.66 6.64
CA ASP A 60 -19.32 -3.16 5.32
C ASP A 60 -19.72 -4.64 5.34
N ARG A 61 -19.11 -5.43 6.22
CA ARG A 61 -19.35 -6.86 6.36
C ARG A 61 -20.32 -7.23 7.46
N GLY A 62 -20.81 -6.26 8.22
CA GLY A 62 -21.70 -6.45 9.36
C GLY A 62 -21.06 -7.30 10.46
N LEU A 63 -19.78 -7.03 10.75
CA LEU A 63 -18.98 -7.62 11.83
C LEU A 63 -18.88 -6.68 13.02
N ASP A 64 -18.41 -7.18 14.18
CA ASP A 64 -18.24 -6.37 15.41
C ASP A 64 -19.53 -5.62 15.80
N GLY A 65 -20.65 -6.35 15.87
CA GLY A 65 -21.97 -5.75 16.12
C GLY A 65 -22.15 -5.12 17.50
N ASP A 66 -21.26 -5.37 18.44
CA ASP A 66 -21.21 -4.78 19.78
C ASP A 66 -20.16 -3.66 19.92
N PHE A 67 -19.39 -3.40 18.85
CA PHE A 67 -18.41 -2.31 18.75
C PHE A 67 -17.29 -2.38 19.81
N ASP A 68 -16.85 -3.59 20.17
CA ASP A 68 -15.78 -3.77 21.14
C ASP A 68 -14.38 -3.89 20.48
N GLY A 69 -14.32 -3.86 19.15
CA GLY A 69 -13.07 -3.94 18.36
C GLY A 69 -12.50 -5.35 18.28
N ALA A 70 -13.25 -6.35 18.75
CA ALA A 70 -12.86 -7.76 18.68
C ALA A 70 -13.88 -8.55 17.86
N LEU A 71 -13.44 -9.58 17.16
CA LEU A 71 -14.33 -10.46 16.41
C LEU A 71 -14.49 -11.81 17.10
N THR A 72 -15.71 -12.30 17.15
CA THR A 72 -15.99 -13.71 17.49
C THR A 72 -15.36 -14.63 16.46
N ALA A 73 -15.21 -15.92 16.79
CA ALA A 73 -14.67 -16.90 15.85
C ALA A 73 -15.50 -17.00 14.56
N ASP A 74 -16.81 -16.85 14.65
CA ASP A 74 -17.71 -16.87 13.49
C ASP A 74 -17.54 -15.64 12.61
N GLU A 75 -17.37 -14.45 13.18
CA GLU A 75 -17.10 -13.21 12.44
C GLU A 75 -15.72 -13.25 11.81
N LEU A 76 -14.69 -13.66 12.56
CA LEU A 76 -13.35 -13.81 12.02
C LEU A 76 -13.31 -14.82 10.86
N SER A 77 -14.12 -15.88 10.90
CA SER A 77 -14.21 -16.83 9.79
C SER A 77 -14.73 -16.20 8.49
N LYS A 78 -15.65 -15.23 8.59
CA LYS A 78 -16.18 -14.48 7.44
C LYS A 78 -15.19 -13.46 6.87
N LEU A 79 -14.22 -13.04 7.68
CA LEU A 79 -13.20 -12.08 7.28
C LEU A 79 -12.01 -12.73 6.57
N GLN A 80 -11.84 -14.06 6.71
CA GLN A 80 -10.68 -14.76 6.13
C GLN A 80 -10.55 -14.51 4.63
N GLY A 81 -9.39 -14.00 4.21
CA GLY A 81 -9.08 -13.75 2.80
C GLY A 81 -9.93 -12.67 2.14
N PHE A 82 -10.47 -11.73 2.89
CA PHE A 82 -11.36 -10.68 2.37
C PHE A 82 -10.71 -9.81 1.29
N ASP A 83 -9.39 -9.66 1.35
CA ASP A 83 -8.54 -8.85 0.47
C ASP A 83 -7.89 -9.65 -0.67
N MET A 84 -8.31 -10.92 -0.88
CA MET A 84 -7.71 -11.81 -1.89
C MET A 84 -8.48 -11.84 -3.22
N ALA A 85 -9.65 -11.23 -3.30
CA ALA A 85 -10.45 -11.18 -4.53
C ALA A 85 -9.99 -10.02 -5.44
N TRP A 86 -8.80 -10.17 -6.02
CA TRP A 86 -8.19 -9.14 -6.86
C TRP A 86 -8.89 -8.99 -8.20
N THR A 87 -9.06 -7.76 -8.64
CA THR A 87 -9.56 -7.45 -9.96
C THR A 87 -8.50 -7.72 -11.04
N GLU A 88 -8.94 -7.99 -12.27
CA GLU A 88 -8.03 -8.15 -13.40
C GLU A 88 -7.14 -6.91 -13.57
N GLY A 89 -5.84 -7.12 -13.70
CA GLY A 89 -4.84 -6.06 -13.84
C GLY A 89 -4.28 -5.52 -12.52
N PHE A 90 -4.87 -5.84 -11.37
CA PHE A 90 -4.27 -5.44 -10.09
C PHE A 90 -3.03 -6.29 -9.77
N LEU A 91 -1.89 -5.63 -9.59
CA LEU A 91 -0.61 -6.30 -9.37
C LEU A 91 -0.30 -6.57 -7.89
N GLY A 92 -1.22 -6.23 -6.97
CA GLY A 92 -1.10 -6.48 -5.54
C GLY A 92 -0.08 -5.59 -4.85
N ASP A 93 0.13 -4.39 -5.37
CA ASP A 93 0.94 -3.31 -4.78
C ASP A 93 2.32 -3.74 -4.25
N THR A 94 2.83 -4.84 -4.78
CA THR A 94 4.16 -5.37 -4.46
C THR A 94 4.89 -5.67 -5.77
N TYR A 95 5.94 -4.91 -6.02
CA TYR A 95 6.67 -4.90 -7.28
C TYR A 95 8.10 -5.38 -7.06
N LEU A 96 8.51 -6.33 -7.88
CA LEU A 96 9.85 -6.87 -7.90
C LEU A 96 10.53 -6.54 -9.22
N THR A 97 11.77 -6.09 -9.14
CA THR A 97 12.61 -5.87 -10.34
C THR A 97 13.99 -6.46 -10.14
N ARG A 98 14.65 -6.85 -11.24
CA ARG A 98 16.06 -7.22 -11.24
C ARG A 98 16.72 -6.64 -12.49
N ALA A 99 17.82 -5.92 -12.30
CA ALA A 99 18.50 -5.19 -13.38
C ALA A 99 17.55 -4.28 -14.22
N GLY A 100 16.47 -3.75 -13.60
CA GLY A 100 15.47 -2.91 -14.25
C GLY A 100 14.32 -3.66 -14.91
N GLU A 101 14.38 -4.99 -15.00
CA GLU A 101 13.31 -5.81 -15.57
C GLU A 101 12.35 -6.28 -14.48
N ALA A 102 11.04 -6.20 -14.75
CA ALA A 102 10.00 -6.62 -13.80
C ALA A 102 9.98 -8.15 -13.65
N LEU A 103 9.84 -8.61 -12.42
CA LEU A 103 9.64 -10.02 -12.09
C LEU A 103 8.16 -10.25 -11.77
N ALA A 104 7.53 -11.16 -12.49
CA ALA A 104 6.11 -11.46 -12.32
C ALA A 104 5.87 -12.32 -11.07
N LEU A 105 4.97 -11.86 -10.22
CA LEU A 105 4.43 -12.62 -9.10
C LEU A 105 3.09 -13.26 -9.50
N GLY A 106 2.89 -14.50 -9.11
CA GLY A 106 1.61 -15.21 -9.26
C GLY A 106 0.49 -14.61 -8.42
N ALA A 107 -0.69 -15.19 -8.53
CA ALA A 107 -1.85 -14.82 -7.72
C ALA A 107 -1.57 -15.00 -6.21
N PRO A 108 -2.23 -14.23 -5.34
CA PRO A 108 -2.07 -14.37 -3.91
C PRO A 108 -2.66 -15.68 -3.40
N VAL A 109 -1.98 -16.28 -2.44
CA VAL A 109 -2.49 -17.42 -1.67
C VAL A 109 -2.65 -16.95 -0.23
N HIS A 110 -3.89 -16.90 0.24
CA HIS A 110 -4.19 -16.51 1.62
C HIS A 110 -3.50 -17.46 2.62
N LEU A 111 -2.89 -16.89 3.64
CA LEU A 111 -2.24 -17.62 4.73
C LEU A 111 -2.94 -17.42 6.08
N ALA A 112 -3.29 -16.18 6.41
CA ALA A 112 -3.94 -15.83 7.67
C ALA A 112 -4.67 -14.49 7.56
N THR A 113 -5.73 -14.33 8.36
CA THR A 113 -6.36 -13.06 8.71
C THR A 113 -6.59 -13.04 10.21
N GLU A 114 -6.12 -12.03 10.87
CA GLU A 114 -6.18 -11.85 12.32
C GLU A 114 -6.74 -10.45 12.63
N VAL A 115 -7.33 -10.30 13.81
CA VAL A 115 -7.77 -9.00 14.33
C VAL A 115 -7.24 -8.85 15.74
N ALA A 116 -6.56 -7.76 15.98
CA ALA A 116 -6.06 -7.39 17.30
C ALA A 116 -6.15 -5.88 17.46
N ASP A 117 -6.62 -5.43 18.63
CA ASP A 117 -6.75 -4.01 18.97
C ASP A 117 -7.52 -3.20 17.90
N GLY A 118 -8.59 -3.77 17.34
CA GLY A 118 -9.43 -3.15 16.30
C GLY A 118 -8.79 -3.08 14.91
N ARG A 119 -7.60 -3.65 14.72
CA ARG A 119 -6.90 -3.64 13.43
C ARG A 119 -6.90 -5.02 12.78
N ILE A 120 -7.17 -5.04 11.48
CA ILE A 120 -7.09 -6.25 10.66
C ILE A 120 -5.64 -6.42 10.21
N THR A 121 -5.13 -7.65 10.34
CA THR A 121 -3.84 -8.04 9.76
C THR A 121 -4.07 -9.24 8.85
N THR A 122 -3.66 -9.14 7.59
CA THR A 122 -3.69 -10.23 6.63
C THR A 122 -2.29 -10.66 6.24
N ARG A 123 -2.15 -11.94 5.89
CA ARG A 123 -0.91 -12.47 5.35
C ARG A 123 -1.22 -13.35 4.15
N HIS A 124 -0.50 -13.11 3.07
CA HIS A 124 -0.61 -13.90 1.85
C HIS A 124 0.78 -14.18 1.26
N ARG A 125 0.86 -15.22 0.44
CA ARG A 125 2.07 -15.60 -0.29
C ARG A 125 1.86 -15.42 -1.78
N ARG A 126 2.89 -14.94 -2.46
CA ARG A 126 2.96 -14.88 -3.91
C ARG A 126 4.22 -15.59 -4.39
N VAL A 127 4.08 -16.54 -5.30
CA VAL A 127 5.18 -17.29 -5.88
C VAL A 127 5.64 -16.57 -7.14
N LEU A 128 6.93 -16.55 -7.42
CA LEU A 128 7.44 -16.06 -8.71
C LEU A 128 6.92 -16.95 -9.85
N ALA A 129 6.53 -16.33 -10.97
CA ALA A 129 6.11 -17.05 -12.15
C ALA A 129 7.26 -17.94 -12.71
N GLU A 130 8.48 -17.44 -12.61
CA GLU A 130 9.72 -18.18 -12.96
C GLU A 130 10.77 -17.90 -11.87
N PRO A 131 11.47 -18.93 -11.35
CA PRO A 131 12.56 -18.74 -10.39
C PRO A 131 13.65 -17.84 -10.96
N GLN A 132 14.14 -16.91 -10.16
CA GLN A 132 15.18 -15.96 -10.52
C GLN A 132 16.25 -15.92 -9.44
N ALA A 133 17.50 -15.62 -9.81
CA ALA A 133 18.54 -15.35 -8.81
C ALA A 133 18.10 -14.19 -7.90
N ALA A 134 18.14 -14.40 -6.59
CA ALA A 134 17.71 -13.41 -5.61
C ALA A 134 18.66 -12.21 -5.52
N ASP A 135 19.94 -12.42 -5.81
CA ASP A 135 20.94 -11.35 -5.76
C ASP A 135 20.62 -10.21 -6.73
N GLY A 136 20.62 -8.97 -6.21
CA GLY A 136 20.31 -7.76 -6.96
C GLY A 136 18.83 -7.52 -7.20
N VAL A 137 17.91 -8.36 -6.66
CA VAL A 137 16.46 -8.08 -6.72
C VAL A 137 16.15 -6.86 -5.86
N VAL A 138 15.28 -6.01 -6.39
CA VAL A 138 14.71 -4.86 -5.70
C VAL A 138 13.22 -5.10 -5.49
N ILE A 139 12.74 -4.86 -4.28
CA ILE A 139 11.31 -4.99 -3.91
C ILE A 139 10.82 -3.64 -3.42
N LYS A 140 9.63 -3.24 -3.87
CA LYS A 140 8.90 -2.06 -3.41
C LYS A 140 7.44 -2.42 -3.19
N ALA A 141 6.83 -1.83 -2.16
CA ALA A 141 5.39 -1.91 -1.91
C ALA A 141 4.80 -0.52 -2.06
N PHE A 142 3.84 -0.34 -2.98
CA PHE A 142 3.17 0.95 -3.20
C PHE A 142 1.90 0.79 -4.02
N ASP A 143 0.91 1.63 -3.75
CA ASP A 143 -0.20 1.91 -4.65
C ASP A 143 0.25 2.97 -5.66
N PRO A 144 0.14 2.76 -6.98
CA PRO A 144 0.58 3.73 -7.98
C PRO A 144 0.03 5.14 -7.76
N THR A 145 -1.22 5.28 -7.34
CA THR A 145 -1.88 6.57 -7.09
C THR A 145 -1.63 7.12 -5.69
N TYR A 146 -0.96 6.36 -4.83
CA TYR A 146 -0.75 6.70 -3.42
C TYR A 146 -2.06 6.88 -2.63
N TYR A 147 -3.15 6.26 -3.08
CA TYR A 147 -4.40 6.21 -2.31
C TYR A 147 -4.21 5.41 -1.02
N THR A 148 -3.41 4.34 -1.12
CA THR A 148 -2.93 3.55 0.01
C THR A 148 -1.43 3.78 0.22
N ALA A 149 -1.04 4.18 1.43
CA ALA A 149 0.36 4.25 1.85
C ALA A 149 0.79 2.91 2.45
N TYR A 150 1.75 2.24 1.81
CA TYR A 150 2.41 1.06 2.34
C TYR A 150 3.76 1.46 2.94
N THR A 151 3.98 1.11 4.22
CA THR A 151 5.26 1.37 4.91
C THR A 151 5.82 0.06 5.45
N LEU A 152 7.12 -0.20 5.27
CA LEU A 152 7.76 -1.44 5.72
C LEU A 152 8.13 -1.42 7.21
N THR A 153 7.19 -0.97 8.06
CA THR A 153 7.36 -0.90 9.52
C THR A 153 7.22 -2.26 10.20
N GLY A 154 6.54 -3.22 9.55
CA GLY A 154 6.35 -4.57 10.07
C GLY A 154 7.59 -5.47 9.98
N GLY A 155 8.63 -5.02 9.28
CA GLY A 155 9.91 -5.71 9.19
C GLY A 155 10.18 -6.46 7.89
N LEU A 156 11.41 -6.95 7.80
CA LEU A 156 11.94 -7.69 6.66
C LEU A 156 12.64 -8.96 7.14
N GLU A 157 12.23 -10.12 6.65
CA GLU A 157 12.90 -11.40 6.80
C GLU A 157 13.34 -11.92 5.43
N VAL A 158 14.57 -12.40 5.31
CA VAL A 158 15.09 -13.02 4.07
C VAL A 158 15.70 -14.39 4.42
N THR A 159 15.33 -15.43 3.67
CA THR A 159 15.85 -16.80 3.86
C THR A 159 17.01 -17.11 2.91
N GLY A 160 17.52 -18.35 2.94
CA GLY A 160 18.46 -18.89 1.94
C GLY A 160 19.85 -18.25 1.93
N GLY A 161 20.31 -17.73 3.09
CA GLY A 161 21.66 -17.13 3.19
C GLY A 161 21.82 -15.77 2.51
N CYS A 162 20.72 -15.17 2.06
CA CYS A 162 20.67 -13.80 1.53
C CYS A 162 20.32 -12.81 2.65
N THR A 163 20.56 -11.54 2.40
CA THR A 163 20.18 -10.41 3.25
C THR A 163 19.38 -9.39 2.45
N GLY A 164 18.61 -8.57 3.14
CA GLY A 164 17.89 -7.44 2.54
C GLY A 164 18.28 -6.13 3.21
N GLU A 165 18.64 -5.14 2.42
CA GLU A 165 18.86 -3.78 2.88
C GLU A 165 17.61 -2.95 2.53
N MET A 166 17.06 -2.27 3.53
CA MET A 166 15.91 -1.39 3.37
C MET A 166 16.37 0.07 3.38
N THR A 167 15.96 0.83 2.37
CA THR A 167 16.22 2.27 2.24
C THR A 167 14.89 3.01 2.21
N PRO A 168 14.64 3.96 3.13
CA PRO A 168 13.43 4.75 3.13
C PRO A 168 13.37 5.71 1.92
N PRO A 169 12.16 6.16 1.51
CA PRO A 169 11.99 7.13 0.45
C PRO A 169 12.54 8.52 0.84
N ASN A 170 12.89 9.29 -0.16
CA ASN A 170 13.14 10.73 0.02
C ASN A 170 11.80 11.48 -0.05
N LEU A 171 11.18 11.72 1.10
CA LEU A 171 9.86 12.34 1.18
C LEU A 171 9.83 13.76 0.62
N ASP A 172 10.88 14.57 0.79
CA ASP A 172 10.93 15.93 0.24
C ASP A 172 10.87 15.89 -1.30
N ALA A 173 11.61 14.98 -1.91
CA ALA A 173 11.58 14.79 -3.36
C ALA A 173 10.25 14.21 -3.83
N ALA A 174 9.64 13.31 -3.05
CA ALA A 174 8.33 12.73 -3.37
C ALA A 174 7.23 13.80 -3.37
N TYR A 175 7.16 14.63 -2.33
CA TYR A 175 6.18 15.73 -2.27
C TYR A 175 6.42 16.78 -3.35
N THR A 176 7.67 17.13 -3.65
CA THR A 176 8.00 18.06 -4.76
C THR A 176 7.46 17.51 -6.08
N LYS A 177 7.63 16.19 -6.34
CA LYS A 177 7.09 15.53 -7.54
C LYS A 177 5.56 15.62 -7.61
N VAL A 178 4.86 15.41 -6.48
CA VAL A 178 3.39 15.56 -6.41
C VAL A 178 2.98 16.96 -6.76
N GLU A 179 3.61 17.98 -6.15
CA GLU A 179 3.31 19.38 -6.41
C GLU A 179 3.51 19.72 -7.89
N GLU A 180 4.64 19.36 -8.47
CA GLU A 180 4.94 19.62 -9.90
C GLU A 180 3.88 19.00 -10.82
N LEU A 181 3.47 17.75 -10.57
CA LEU A 181 2.49 17.07 -11.38
C LEU A 181 1.08 17.66 -11.21
N LEU A 182 0.66 17.97 -9.99
CA LEU A 182 -0.64 18.59 -9.73
C LEU A 182 -0.72 20.02 -10.32
N TYR A 183 0.35 20.84 -10.23
CA TYR A 183 0.37 22.16 -10.86
C TYR A 183 0.35 22.11 -12.40
N ALA A 184 0.82 21.02 -12.99
CA ALA A 184 0.79 20.83 -14.44
C ALA A 184 -0.59 20.39 -14.96
N MET A 185 -1.51 19.98 -14.08
CA MET A 185 -2.83 19.48 -14.43
C MET A 185 -3.92 20.52 -14.19
N PRO A 186 -4.96 20.61 -15.04
CA PRO A 186 -6.18 21.38 -14.74
C PRO A 186 -6.85 20.83 -13.46
N ALA A 187 -7.32 21.70 -12.57
CA ALA A 187 -7.89 21.32 -11.28
C ALA A 187 -8.97 20.23 -11.34
N GLY A 188 -9.83 20.22 -12.34
CA GLY A 188 -10.87 19.20 -12.53
C GLY A 188 -10.33 17.84 -13.01
N GLN A 189 -9.10 17.76 -13.52
CA GLN A 189 -8.49 16.48 -13.91
C GLN A 189 -7.77 15.80 -12.75
N ALA A 190 -7.28 16.56 -11.78
CA ALA A 190 -6.59 16.01 -10.62
C ALA A 190 -7.52 15.15 -9.74
N GLU A 191 -8.82 15.44 -9.73
CA GLU A 191 -9.83 14.65 -9.02
C GLU A 191 -10.20 13.34 -9.75
N GLU A 192 -10.21 13.37 -11.11
CA GLU A 192 -10.61 12.23 -11.93
C GLU A 192 -9.44 11.26 -12.22
N ALA A 193 -8.21 11.78 -12.27
CA ALA A 193 -7.00 11.02 -12.61
C ALA A 193 -5.82 11.52 -11.78
N TYR A 194 -5.77 11.10 -10.51
CA TYR A 194 -4.64 11.41 -9.65
C TYR A 194 -3.33 10.84 -10.24
N PRO A 195 -2.22 11.62 -10.23
CA PRO A 195 -0.98 11.19 -10.85
C PRO A 195 -0.38 9.95 -10.16
N GLU A 196 0.31 9.12 -10.94
CA GLU A 196 1.03 7.95 -10.42
C GLU A 196 2.33 8.39 -9.72
N VAL A 197 2.24 8.61 -8.42
CA VAL A 197 3.34 9.11 -7.57
C VAL A 197 3.76 8.14 -6.48
N GLY A 198 2.98 7.08 -6.24
CA GLY A 198 3.14 6.18 -5.10
C GLY A 198 4.52 5.53 -5.02
N GLU A 199 5.15 5.20 -6.15
CA GLU A 199 6.51 4.66 -6.14
C GLU A 199 7.53 5.60 -5.45
N ALA A 200 7.34 6.92 -5.53
CA ALA A 200 8.23 7.90 -4.90
C ALA A 200 8.18 7.88 -3.37
N PHE A 201 7.09 7.35 -2.80
CA PHE A 201 6.88 7.21 -1.36
C PHE A 201 7.23 5.81 -0.82
N ALA A 202 7.65 4.88 -1.69
CA ALA A 202 7.91 3.50 -1.31
C ALA A 202 9.28 3.32 -0.67
N ASP A 203 9.31 2.53 0.40
CA ASP A 203 10.54 1.92 0.87
C ASP A 203 11.14 1.02 -0.22
N THR A 204 12.46 1.00 -0.32
CA THR A 204 13.17 0.14 -1.28
C THR A 204 13.93 -0.94 -0.54
N VAL A 205 13.62 -2.20 -0.82
CA VAL A 205 14.39 -3.36 -0.34
C VAL A 205 15.28 -3.85 -1.46
N ARG A 206 16.58 -4.00 -1.19
CA ARG A 206 17.55 -4.61 -2.12
C ARG A 206 18.10 -5.89 -1.52
N LEU A 207 18.01 -6.98 -2.26
CA LEU A 207 18.54 -8.27 -1.84
C LEU A 207 20.03 -8.40 -2.24
N SER A 208 20.80 -9.00 -1.36
CA SER A 208 22.19 -9.38 -1.58
C SER A 208 22.41 -10.81 -1.06
N CYS A 209 23.01 -11.65 -1.89
CA CYS A 209 23.32 -13.01 -1.53
C CYS A 209 24.85 -13.19 -1.50
N GLY A 210 25.34 -13.86 -0.48
CA GLY A 210 26.77 -14.23 -0.42
C GLY A 210 27.11 -15.19 -1.56
N ALA A 211 28.32 -15.00 -2.13
CA ALA A 211 28.86 -15.91 -3.12
C ALA A 211 29.28 -17.23 -2.49
#